data_85e7014392901e953ff332ac26e9dce4
#
_entry.id   85e7014392901e953ff332ac26e9dce4
#
_cell.length_a   1.000
_cell.length_b   1.000
_cell.length_c   1.000
_cell.angle_alpha   90.00
_cell.angle_beta   90.00
_cell.angle_gamma   90.00
#
_symmetry.space_group_name_H-M   'P 1'
#
loop_
_entity.id
_entity.type
_entity.pdbx_description
1 polymer ?
#
loop_
_entity_poly.entity_id
_entity_poly.type
_entity_poly.pdbx_seq_one_letter_code
_entity_poly.pdbx_strand_id
1 'polypeptide(L)'
;MRRVVLAALAMAGLTLSGQAETPLERGLYLVTISGCNDCHTPGGLLGSPDKTRILAGSDVGFGDPASGVWIGGNLTPDKETGIGAWTTDQIVAAFTKGKLPNGGDISEIMPWPALSHLTKDDALAIAAYLQSLPPVKNAVPGPYKAGETPAVGNISVIVPTAVYSGLPKP
;
A
#
# COMPACT_ATOMS: atom_id res chain seq x y z
N MET A 1 46.16 34.42 -52.50
CA MET A 1 44.70 34.24 -52.26
C MET A 1 44.51 32.97 -51.41
N ARG A 2 44.31 33.13 -50.07
CA ARG A 2 44.09 32.03 -49.13
C ARG A 2 42.59 31.77 -49.02
N ARG A 3 42.17 30.57 -49.42
CA ARG A 3 40.76 30.11 -49.24
C ARG A 3 40.58 29.55 -47.82
N VAL A 4 39.78 30.26 -47.05
CA VAL A 4 39.35 29.79 -45.70
C VAL A 4 38.13 28.88 -45.93
N VAL A 5 38.26 27.59 -45.60
CA VAL A 5 37.16 26.63 -45.60
C VAL A 5 36.56 26.66 -44.21
N LEU A 6 35.37 27.20 -44.05
CA LEU A 6 34.57 27.10 -42.81
C LEU A 6 33.88 25.73 -42.79
N ALA A 7 34.35 24.84 -41.90
CA ALA A 7 33.67 23.59 -41.58
C ALA A 7 32.54 23.87 -40.56
N ALA A 8 31.32 23.78 -40.99
CA ALA A 8 30.16 23.84 -40.11
C ALA A 8 30.01 22.47 -39.40
N LEU A 9 30.28 22.42 -38.09
CA LEU A 9 29.96 21.28 -37.24
C LEU A 9 28.43 21.28 -36.99
N ALA A 10 27.71 20.36 -37.61
CA ALA A 10 26.34 20.05 -37.25
C ALA A 10 26.33 19.29 -35.92
N MET A 11 26.00 19.95 -34.81
CA MET A 11 25.63 19.27 -33.57
C MET A 11 24.29 18.57 -33.74
N ALA A 12 24.30 17.26 -34.01
CA ALA A 12 23.13 16.43 -33.90
C ALA A 12 22.75 16.32 -32.41
N GLY A 13 21.77 17.11 -31.97
CA GLY A 13 21.21 17.01 -30.63
C GLY A 13 20.53 15.64 -30.47
N LEU A 14 21.16 14.74 -29.73
CA LEU A 14 20.51 13.54 -29.21
C LEU A 14 19.46 14.01 -28.19
N THR A 15 18.21 14.17 -28.61
CA THR A 15 17.09 14.25 -27.70
C THR A 15 16.91 12.87 -27.07
N LEU A 16 17.43 12.67 -25.87
CA LEU A 16 17.04 11.56 -25.01
C LEU A 16 15.54 11.73 -24.73
N SER A 17 14.71 11.00 -25.47
CA SER A 17 13.29 10.86 -25.14
C SER A 17 13.21 10.09 -23.84
N GLY A 18 13.20 10.79 -22.71
CA GLY A 18 12.81 10.20 -21.45
C GLY A 18 11.39 9.64 -21.63
N GLN A 19 11.24 8.31 -21.62
CA GLN A 19 9.91 7.73 -21.60
C GLN A 19 9.21 8.23 -20.35
N ALA A 20 8.04 8.84 -20.53
CA ALA A 20 7.22 9.24 -19.40
C ALA A 20 6.82 7.98 -18.62
N GLU A 21 6.97 8.04 -17.29
CA GLU A 21 6.56 6.97 -16.36
C GLU A 21 5.09 6.63 -16.59
N THR A 22 4.80 5.34 -16.75
CA THR A 22 3.42 4.88 -16.91
C THR A 22 2.68 4.90 -15.56
N PRO A 23 1.33 4.99 -15.54
CA PRO A 23 0.56 4.88 -14.30
C PRO A 23 0.83 3.59 -13.51
N LEU A 24 1.12 2.48 -14.19
CA LEU A 24 1.43 1.20 -13.52
C LEU A 24 2.81 1.23 -12.87
N GLU A 25 3.82 1.78 -13.54
CA GLU A 25 5.16 1.96 -12.98
C GLU A 25 5.12 2.91 -11.78
N ARG A 26 4.39 4.03 -11.91
CA ARG A 26 4.16 4.96 -10.81
C ARG A 26 3.44 4.31 -9.64
N GLY A 27 2.39 3.52 -9.89
CA GLY A 27 1.66 2.79 -8.87
C GLY A 27 2.52 1.76 -8.15
N LEU A 28 3.31 0.97 -8.88
CA LEU A 28 4.28 0.03 -8.30
C LEU A 28 5.28 0.75 -7.40
N TYR A 29 5.87 1.86 -7.87
CA TYR A 29 6.79 2.66 -7.09
C TYR A 29 6.15 3.12 -5.77
N LEU A 30 4.96 3.72 -5.84
CA LEU A 30 4.26 4.24 -4.68
C LEU A 30 3.86 3.13 -3.69
N VAL A 31 3.34 2.00 -4.15
CA VAL A 31 3.02 0.82 -3.32
C VAL A 31 4.26 0.31 -2.60
N THR A 32 5.41 0.34 -3.29
CA THR A 32 6.69 -0.11 -2.74
C THR A 32 7.19 0.83 -1.64
N ILE A 33 7.27 2.14 -1.93
CA ILE A 33 7.83 3.10 -0.95
C ILE A 33 6.89 3.37 0.22
N SER A 34 5.58 3.15 0.06
CA SER A 34 4.60 3.24 1.14
C SER A 34 4.55 2.00 2.03
N GLY A 35 5.36 0.98 1.77
CA GLY A 35 5.43 -0.23 2.58
C GLY A 35 4.15 -1.10 2.56
N CYS A 36 3.32 -1.01 1.52
CA CYS A 36 2.07 -1.77 1.45
C CYS A 36 2.32 -3.28 1.59
N ASN A 37 3.42 -3.77 1.02
CA ASN A 37 3.83 -5.17 1.10
C ASN A 37 4.09 -5.66 2.52
N ASP A 38 4.57 -4.80 3.41
CA ASP A 38 4.94 -5.20 4.78
C ASP A 38 3.69 -5.69 5.53
N CYS A 39 2.58 -4.95 5.41
CA CYS A 39 1.33 -5.25 6.10
C CYS A 39 0.33 -6.06 5.28
N HIS A 40 0.52 -6.21 3.96
CA HIS A 40 -0.46 -6.85 3.08
C HIS A 40 0.09 -8.06 2.31
N THR A 41 1.26 -8.58 2.69
CA THR A 41 1.83 -9.81 2.14
C THR A 41 2.12 -10.80 3.27
N PRO A 42 1.77 -12.09 3.15
CA PRO A 42 2.10 -13.07 4.17
C PRO A 42 3.61 -13.11 4.40
N GLY A 43 4.02 -13.15 5.65
CA GLY A 43 5.43 -13.09 6.06
C GLY A 43 6.11 -11.73 5.90
N GLY A 44 5.43 -10.71 5.34
CA GLY A 44 6.00 -9.38 5.11
C GLY A 44 6.52 -8.74 6.39
N LEU A 45 5.69 -8.68 7.43
CA LEU A 45 6.06 -8.15 8.74
C LEU A 45 7.17 -8.93 9.45
N LEU A 46 7.41 -10.16 9.06
CA LEU A 46 8.46 -11.03 9.62
C LEU A 46 9.75 -10.97 8.80
N GLY A 47 9.84 -10.10 7.78
CA GLY A 47 11.00 -9.94 6.91
C GLY A 47 11.21 -11.12 5.94
N SER A 48 10.20 -11.98 5.76
CA SER A 48 10.22 -13.14 4.87
C SER A 48 8.96 -13.22 4.02
N PRO A 49 8.72 -12.22 3.13
CA PRO A 49 7.50 -12.14 2.35
C PRO A 49 7.35 -13.33 1.38
N ASP A 50 6.15 -13.90 1.35
CA ASP A 50 5.78 -14.91 0.35
C ASP A 50 5.65 -14.27 -1.03
N LYS A 51 6.65 -14.50 -1.87
CA LYS A 51 6.73 -13.93 -3.22
C LYS A 51 5.65 -14.45 -4.19
N THR A 52 4.95 -15.52 -3.82
CA THR A 52 3.84 -16.08 -4.62
C THR A 52 2.49 -15.46 -4.27
N ARG A 53 2.42 -14.74 -3.13
CA ARG A 53 1.22 -14.11 -2.60
C ARG A 53 1.42 -12.63 -2.25
N ILE A 54 2.19 -11.92 -3.07
CA ILE A 54 2.43 -10.48 -2.90
C ILE A 54 1.10 -9.71 -2.84
N LEU A 55 0.94 -8.87 -1.82
CA LEU A 55 -0.26 -8.07 -1.56
C LEU A 55 -1.56 -8.88 -1.35
N ALA A 56 -1.45 -10.19 -1.12
CA ALA A 56 -2.63 -11.05 -0.93
C ALA A 56 -3.13 -11.11 0.52
N GLY A 57 -2.72 -10.19 1.37
CA GLY A 57 -3.12 -10.11 2.78
C GLY A 57 -2.04 -10.64 3.74
N SER A 58 -2.13 -10.23 5.00
CA SER A 58 -1.18 -10.58 6.04
C SER A 58 -1.57 -11.88 6.77
N ASP A 59 -0.60 -12.50 7.39
CA ASP A 59 -0.72 -13.60 8.37
C ASP A 59 -0.35 -13.13 9.80
N VAL A 60 -0.11 -11.82 9.97
CA VAL A 60 0.19 -11.19 11.25
C VAL A 60 -0.69 -9.95 11.42
N GLY A 61 -1.27 -9.78 12.59
CA GLY A 61 -2.09 -8.62 12.94
C GLY A 61 -1.33 -7.56 13.73
N PHE A 62 -1.94 -6.40 13.86
CA PHE A 62 -1.49 -5.30 14.72
C PHE A 62 -2.50 -5.03 15.82
N GLY A 63 -2.03 -4.76 17.02
CA GLY A 63 -2.83 -4.52 18.20
C GLY A 63 -2.69 -5.63 19.22
N ASP A 64 -3.50 -5.57 20.27
CA ASP A 64 -3.55 -6.61 21.30
C ASP A 64 -4.98 -7.11 21.49
N PRO A 65 -5.18 -8.36 21.99
CA PRO A 65 -6.51 -8.92 22.14
C PRO A 65 -7.43 -8.13 23.10
N ALA A 66 -6.88 -7.29 23.99
CA ALA A 66 -7.71 -6.48 24.88
C ALA A 66 -8.30 -5.25 24.20
N SER A 67 -7.62 -4.72 23.17
CA SER A 67 -8.05 -3.51 22.43
C SER A 67 -8.62 -3.84 21.05
N GLY A 68 -8.25 -4.98 20.49
CA GLY A 68 -8.57 -5.43 19.14
C GLY A 68 -7.33 -5.65 18.29
N VAL A 69 -7.46 -6.50 17.26
CA VAL A 69 -6.36 -6.84 16.33
C VAL A 69 -6.83 -6.65 14.89
N TRP A 70 -6.09 -5.86 14.14
CA TRP A 70 -6.34 -5.55 12.74
C TRP A 70 -5.29 -6.23 11.86
N ILE A 71 -5.74 -6.77 10.74
CA ILE A 71 -4.89 -7.53 9.82
C ILE A 71 -4.99 -6.92 8.44
N GLY A 72 -3.86 -6.77 7.77
CA GLY A 72 -3.81 -6.24 6.40
C GLY A 72 -4.58 -7.15 5.45
N GLY A 73 -5.63 -6.62 4.82
CA GLY A 73 -6.50 -7.37 3.91
C GLY A 73 -5.82 -7.72 2.58
N ASN A 74 -6.47 -8.59 1.81
CA ASN A 74 -6.05 -8.96 0.47
C ASN A 74 -6.30 -7.80 -0.51
N LEU A 75 -5.24 -7.24 -1.07
CA LEU A 75 -5.26 -6.13 -2.03
C LEU A 75 -5.21 -6.60 -3.49
N THR A 76 -5.19 -7.91 -3.75
CA THR A 76 -5.25 -8.42 -5.12
C THR A 76 -6.69 -8.33 -5.67
N PRO A 77 -6.87 -8.30 -7.02
CA PRO A 77 -8.18 -8.21 -7.64
C PRO A 77 -8.97 -9.54 -7.60
N ASP A 78 -8.80 -10.34 -6.54
CA ASP A 78 -9.68 -11.47 -6.28
C ASP A 78 -11.07 -10.97 -5.87
N LYS A 79 -12.11 -11.49 -6.52
CA LYS A 79 -13.50 -10.99 -6.33
C LYS A 79 -14.15 -11.44 -5.03
N GLU A 80 -13.69 -12.53 -4.44
CA GLU A 80 -14.28 -13.12 -3.25
C GLU A 80 -13.55 -12.66 -1.98
N THR A 81 -12.23 -12.59 -2.02
CA THR A 81 -11.39 -12.37 -0.84
C THR A 81 -10.56 -11.11 -0.88
N GLY A 82 -10.51 -10.42 -2.02
CA GLY A 82 -9.72 -9.21 -2.25
C GLY A 82 -10.57 -8.02 -2.68
N ILE A 83 -9.95 -7.12 -3.42
CA ILE A 83 -10.57 -5.87 -3.88
C ILE A 83 -11.19 -5.97 -5.28
N GLY A 84 -11.27 -7.16 -5.88
CA GLY A 84 -11.69 -7.34 -7.28
C GLY A 84 -13.15 -6.99 -7.59
N ALA A 85 -13.99 -6.85 -6.57
CA ALA A 85 -15.36 -6.36 -6.72
C ALA A 85 -15.50 -4.85 -6.48
N TRP A 86 -14.41 -4.14 -6.13
CA TRP A 86 -14.45 -2.72 -5.79
C TRP A 86 -14.22 -1.86 -7.02
N THR A 87 -14.88 -0.71 -7.07
CA THR A 87 -14.57 0.33 -8.07
C THR A 87 -13.24 1.02 -7.74
N THR A 88 -12.63 1.66 -8.73
CA THR A 88 -11.41 2.45 -8.53
C THR A 88 -11.60 3.52 -7.44
N ASP A 89 -12.74 4.21 -7.43
CA ASP A 89 -13.04 5.23 -6.41
C ASP A 89 -13.15 4.62 -5.01
N GLN A 90 -13.71 3.41 -4.87
CA GLN A 90 -13.77 2.70 -3.60
C GLN A 90 -12.38 2.29 -3.10
N ILE A 91 -11.53 1.81 -4.02
CA ILE A 91 -10.13 1.49 -3.69
C ILE A 91 -9.40 2.75 -3.22
N VAL A 92 -9.50 3.85 -3.96
CA VAL A 92 -8.89 5.14 -3.56
C VAL A 92 -9.43 5.61 -2.21
N ALA A 93 -10.76 5.56 -1.99
CA ALA A 93 -11.36 5.98 -0.72
C ALA A 93 -10.88 5.14 0.47
N ALA A 94 -10.64 3.84 0.27
CA ALA A 94 -10.16 2.96 1.31
C ALA A 94 -8.80 3.42 1.88
N PHE A 95 -7.81 3.68 1.04
CA PHE A 95 -6.48 4.05 1.52
C PHE A 95 -6.24 5.56 1.68
N THR A 96 -7.15 6.44 1.19
CA THR A 96 -7.01 7.90 1.37
C THR A 96 -7.99 8.49 2.37
N LYS A 97 -9.08 7.81 2.68
CA LYS A 97 -10.15 8.28 3.57
C LYS A 97 -10.49 7.29 4.68
N GLY A 98 -9.85 6.12 4.69
CA GLY A 98 -10.15 5.06 5.64
C GLY A 98 -11.57 4.50 5.54
N LYS A 99 -12.21 4.53 4.35
CA LYS A 99 -13.61 4.11 4.15
C LYS A 99 -13.73 2.85 3.30
N LEU A 100 -14.38 1.84 3.84
CA LEU A 100 -14.69 0.60 3.13
C LEU A 100 -15.97 0.73 2.29
N PRO A 101 -16.13 -0.04 1.20
CA PRO A 101 -17.34 -0.02 0.36
C PRO A 101 -18.64 -0.34 1.10
N ASN A 102 -18.55 -1.10 2.19
CA ASN A 102 -19.69 -1.46 3.03
C ASN A 102 -20.06 -0.39 4.09
N GLY A 103 -19.39 0.77 4.05
CA GLY A 103 -19.57 1.87 5.00
C GLY A 103 -18.76 1.76 6.30
N GLY A 104 -17.98 0.68 6.46
CA GLY A 104 -17.08 0.53 7.61
C GLY A 104 -15.86 1.43 7.53
N ASP A 105 -15.18 1.57 8.67
CA ASP A 105 -13.96 2.35 8.80
C ASP A 105 -12.72 1.44 8.86
N ILE A 106 -11.63 1.91 8.28
CA ILE A 106 -10.30 1.29 8.38
C ILE A 106 -9.59 1.90 9.59
N SER A 107 -9.02 1.05 10.44
CA SER A 107 -8.21 1.50 11.58
C SER A 107 -7.04 2.37 11.11
N GLU A 108 -6.69 3.40 11.90
CA GLU A 108 -5.52 4.27 11.65
C GLU A 108 -4.17 3.56 11.84
N ILE A 109 -4.18 2.30 12.28
CA ILE A 109 -3.01 1.42 12.18
C ILE A 109 -2.54 1.29 10.72
N MET A 110 -3.48 1.20 9.76
CA MET A 110 -3.19 1.50 8.37
C MET A 110 -3.00 3.02 8.24
N PRO A 111 -1.86 3.52 7.72
CA PRO A 111 -1.53 4.94 7.74
C PRO A 111 -2.30 5.75 6.68
N TRP A 112 -3.62 5.52 6.53
CA TRP A 112 -4.46 6.23 5.58
C TRP A 112 -4.50 7.76 5.84
N PRO A 113 -4.32 8.29 7.07
CA PRO A 113 -4.22 9.75 7.25
C PRO A 113 -3.01 10.34 6.52
N ALA A 114 -1.86 9.64 6.52
CA ALA A 114 -0.70 10.07 5.74
C ALA A 114 -0.95 9.92 4.23
N LEU A 115 -1.58 8.82 3.80
CA LEU A 115 -1.91 8.57 2.40
C LEU A 115 -2.99 9.51 1.84
N SER A 116 -3.75 10.20 2.71
CA SER A 116 -4.72 11.23 2.29
C SER A 116 -4.07 12.44 1.61
N HIS A 117 -2.76 12.63 1.77
CA HIS A 117 -1.98 13.69 1.13
C HIS A 117 -1.48 13.35 -0.27
N LEU A 118 -1.73 12.13 -0.76
CA LEU A 118 -1.41 11.77 -2.14
C LEU A 118 -2.13 12.69 -3.13
N THR A 119 -1.46 13.00 -4.25
CA THR A 119 -2.15 13.64 -5.36
C THR A 119 -3.21 12.70 -5.92
N LYS A 120 -4.21 13.25 -6.61
CA LYS A 120 -5.23 12.44 -7.26
C LYS A 120 -4.62 11.43 -8.25
N ASP A 121 -3.63 11.87 -9.02
CA ASP A 121 -2.98 11.04 -10.03
C ASP A 121 -2.17 9.90 -9.39
N ASP A 122 -1.47 10.18 -8.28
CA ASP A 122 -0.77 9.15 -7.52
C ASP A 122 -1.73 8.12 -6.90
N ALA A 123 -2.85 8.58 -6.34
CA ALA A 123 -3.85 7.67 -5.80
C ALA A 123 -4.48 6.79 -6.91
N LEU A 124 -4.76 7.35 -8.08
CA LEU A 124 -5.25 6.58 -9.23
C LEU A 124 -4.19 5.61 -9.75
N ALA A 125 -2.91 5.98 -9.75
CA ALA A 125 -1.82 5.10 -10.15
C ALA A 125 -1.69 3.89 -9.20
N ILE A 126 -1.78 4.09 -7.89
CA ILE A 126 -1.83 3.00 -6.89
C ILE A 126 -3.02 2.07 -7.19
N ALA A 127 -4.22 2.61 -7.36
CA ALA A 127 -5.41 1.81 -7.62
C ALA A 127 -5.27 1.00 -8.93
N ALA A 128 -4.76 1.63 -10.00
CA ALA A 128 -4.51 0.96 -11.28
C ALA A 128 -3.50 -0.20 -11.13
N TYR A 129 -2.42 0.01 -10.38
CA TYR A 129 -1.44 -1.04 -10.10
C TYR A 129 -2.07 -2.20 -9.33
N LEU A 130 -2.80 -1.94 -8.25
CA LEU A 130 -3.47 -2.98 -7.46
C LEU A 130 -4.45 -3.79 -8.31
N GLN A 131 -5.21 -3.13 -9.19
CA GLN A 131 -6.14 -3.79 -10.11
C GLN A 131 -5.45 -4.58 -11.22
N SER A 132 -4.18 -4.30 -11.52
CA SER A 132 -3.40 -5.01 -12.54
C SER A 132 -2.73 -6.29 -12.01
N LEU A 133 -2.73 -6.52 -10.70
CA LEU A 133 -2.12 -7.70 -10.10
C LEU A 133 -2.86 -8.98 -10.50
N PRO A 134 -2.19 -10.13 -10.52
CA PRO A 134 -2.88 -11.42 -10.61
C PRO A 134 -3.77 -11.62 -9.38
N PRO A 135 -5.01 -12.08 -9.55
CA PRO A 135 -5.89 -12.38 -8.42
C PRO A 135 -5.36 -13.57 -7.62
N VAL A 136 -5.29 -13.41 -6.31
CA VAL A 136 -4.90 -14.47 -5.38
C VAL A 136 -6.01 -14.67 -4.37
N LYS A 137 -6.62 -15.86 -4.36
CA LYS A 137 -7.66 -16.19 -3.37
C LYS A 137 -7.01 -16.43 -2.01
N ASN A 138 -7.21 -15.49 -1.08
CA ASN A 138 -6.75 -15.58 0.30
C ASN A 138 -7.73 -14.87 1.24
N ALA A 139 -8.50 -15.62 2.00
CA ALA A 139 -9.41 -15.08 3.01
C ALA A 139 -8.59 -14.71 4.25
N VAL A 140 -8.38 -13.42 4.48
CA VAL A 140 -7.72 -12.90 5.67
C VAL A 140 -8.72 -12.86 6.82
N PRO A 141 -8.40 -13.46 7.99
CA PRO A 141 -9.29 -13.45 9.15
C PRO A 141 -9.34 -12.06 9.81
N GLY A 142 -10.40 -11.81 10.60
CA GLY A 142 -10.56 -10.57 11.38
C GLY A 142 -11.27 -9.44 10.59
N PRO A 143 -11.19 -8.18 11.04
CA PRO A 143 -10.54 -7.76 12.29
C PRO A 143 -11.16 -8.40 13.52
N TYR A 144 -10.36 -8.58 14.58
CA TYR A 144 -10.80 -9.09 15.87
C TYR A 144 -11.14 -7.94 16.80
N LYS A 145 -12.28 -8.02 17.46
CA LYS A 145 -12.71 -7.03 18.45
C LYS A 145 -11.99 -7.25 19.79
N ALA A 146 -12.06 -6.26 20.67
CA ALA A 146 -11.57 -6.38 22.02
C ALA A 146 -12.17 -7.61 22.73
N GLY A 147 -11.30 -8.44 23.30
CA GLY A 147 -11.66 -9.68 23.98
C GLY A 147 -11.77 -10.91 23.09
N GLU A 148 -11.70 -10.78 21.76
CA GLU A 148 -11.65 -11.93 20.86
C GLU A 148 -10.22 -12.50 20.78
N THR A 149 -10.13 -13.82 20.61
CA THR A 149 -8.82 -14.50 20.44
C THR A 149 -8.46 -14.51 18.96
N PRO A 150 -7.38 -13.83 18.54
CA PRO A 150 -6.94 -13.88 17.14
C PRO A 150 -6.50 -15.29 16.74
N ALA A 151 -6.85 -15.69 15.52
CA ALA A 151 -6.38 -16.94 14.91
C ALA A 151 -4.98 -16.81 14.28
N VAL A 152 -4.36 -15.61 14.35
CA VAL A 152 -3.03 -15.30 13.81
C VAL A 152 -2.18 -14.65 14.89
N GLY A 153 -0.86 -14.68 14.72
CA GLY A 153 0.04 -13.89 15.55
C GLY A 153 -0.22 -12.40 15.43
N ASN A 154 0.11 -11.61 16.44
CA ASN A 154 -0.03 -10.16 16.41
C ASN A 154 1.18 -9.44 16.97
N ILE A 155 1.42 -8.23 16.48
CA ILE A 155 2.43 -7.30 16.97
C ILE A 155 1.72 -6.26 17.83
N SER A 156 2.15 -6.14 19.10
CA SER A 156 1.66 -5.14 20.03
C SER A 156 2.77 -4.16 20.40
N VAL A 157 2.44 -2.89 20.49
CA VAL A 157 3.33 -1.89 21.05
C VAL A 157 3.06 -1.79 22.56
N ILE A 158 4.01 -2.26 23.35
CA ILE A 158 3.91 -2.18 24.82
C ILE A 158 4.63 -0.91 25.27
N VAL A 159 3.87 0.06 25.76
CA VAL A 159 4.41 1.29 26.31
C VAL A 159 4.34 1.20 27.85
N PRO A 160 5.47 1.31 28.59
CA PRO A 160 5.45 1.32 30.05
C PRO A 160 4.52 2.41 30.57
N THR A 161 3.73 2.09 31.61
CA THR A 161 2.73 3.00 32.19
C THR A 161 3.30 4.37 32.57
N ALA A 162 4.53 4.41 33.08
CA ALA A 162 5.20 5.66 33.43
C ALA A 162 5.46 6.57 32.21
N VAL A 163 5.71 5.98 31.03
CA VAL A 163 5.89 6.73 29.78
C VAL A 163 4.54 7.13 29.19
N TYR A 164 3.57 6.20 29.22
CA TYR A 164 2.24 6.42 28.64
C TYR A 164 1.44 7.51 29.36
N SER A 165 1.61 7.64 30.70
CA SER A 165 0.93 8.67 31.48
C SER A 165 1.34 10.10 31.10
N GLY A 166 2.50 10.29 30.47
CA GLY A 166 3.00 11.56 29.95
C GLY A 166 2.66 11.88 28.51
N LEU A 167 2.04 10.94 27.77
CA LEU A 167 1.65 11.17 26.38
C LEU A 167 0.28 11.83 26.28
N PRO A 168 0.02 12.65 25.23
CA PRO A 168 -1.32 13.13 24.93
C PRO A 168 -2.27 11.93 24.77
N LYS A 169 -3.41 12.00 25.46
CA LYS A 169 -4.48 11.00 25.24
C LYS A 169 -5.18 11.33 23.91
N PRO A 170 -5.53 10.31 23.10
CA PRO A 170 -6.29 10.50 21.87
C PRO A 170 -7.66 11.12 22.11
#